data_d05298adece5e5bb47cc16162c4bda97
#
_entry.id   d05298adece5e5bb47cc16162c4bda97
#
_cell.length_a   1.000
_cell.length_b   1.000
_cell.length_c   1.000
_cell.angle_alpha   90.00
_cell.angle_beta   90.00
_cell.angle_gamma   90.00
#
_symmetry.space_group_name_H-M   'P 1'
#
loop_
_entity.id
_entity.type
_entity.pdbx_description
1 polymer ?
#
loop_
_entity_poly.entity_id
_entity_poly.type
_entity_poly.pdbx_seq_one_letter_code
_entity_poly.pdbx_strand_id
1 'polypeptide(L)'
;KETPLRVIEEIRVELTQRLDELRNNNKLLEAQRLEQRTNFDIEMMIELGYCSGIENYSRIFSGRKPGEKPFTLIDFFSDNFLTILDESHVTLPQIQGMYNGDRARKETLVEHGFRLPSALDNRPLKYDEFFPCQNQMLFTSATPSHRELELCSGVVVEQLLRPTGLLDPEVDIRETRGQIDDLVGEISCRARRKERILVTTLTKRMAEDLTEYLNGLQMRVRYLHSDIDTLERVKILRELRMGDFDVLVGINLLREGLDLPEVSLVAVLDADKEGFLRSKTSLLQVAGRAARNVEGLVILYGDKITEAMDYLVRETKRRRKLQRNYNKKHGIRPTTIYKSMDEIMVSTAIADSAHNEEILTAPAFRKDQMSNLDREMILVELRKAML
;
A
#
# COMPACT_ATOMS: atom_id res chain seq x y z
N LYS A 1 -26.74 21.62 -0.69
CA LYS A 1 -26.99 21.75 -2.14
C LYS A 1 -28.12 20.80 -2.47
N GLU A 2 -29.13 21.28 -3.15
CA GLU A 2 -30.29 20.47 -3.52
C GLU A 2 -29.92 19.43 -4.57
N THR A 3 -30.33 18.19 -4.36
CA THR A 3 -30.18 17.13 -5.37
C THR A 3 -31.10 17.44 -6.56
N PRO A 4 -30.61 17.42 -7.80
CA PRO A 4 -31.45 17.69 -8.97
C PRO A 4 -32.65 16.73 -9.04
N LEU A 5 -33.87 17.25 -9.21
CA LEU A 5 -35.09 16.42 -9.35
C LEU A 5 -34.95 15.37 -10.48
N ARG A 6 -34.26 15.73 -11.57
CA ARG A 6 -33.93 14.79 -12.64
C ARG A 6 -33.24 13.51 -12.14
N VAL A 7 -32.27 13.65 -11.25
CA VAL A 7 -31.50 12.50 -10.73
C VAL A 7 -32.40 11.55 -9.93
N ILE A 8 -33.27 12.11 -9.08
CA ILE A 8 -34.22 11.33 -8.29
C ILE A 8 -35.18 10.56 -9.21
N GLU A 9 -35.68 11.23 -10.24
CA GLU A 9 -36.59 10.61 -11.20
C GLU A 9 -35.93 9.46 -11.98
N GLU A 10 -34.73 9.67 -12.48
CA GLU A 10 -33.97 8.62 -13.18
C GLU A 10 -33.68 7.42 -12.26
N ILE A 11 -33.33 7.65 -10.96
CA ILE A 11 -33.15 6.56 -9.99
C ILE A 11 -34.44 5.78 -9.77
N ARG A 12 -35.60 6.45 -9.66
CA ARG A 12 -36.89 5.79 -9.50
C ARG A 12 -37.28 4.96 -10.71
N VAL A 13 -37.02 5.46 -11.90
CA VAL A 13 -37.28 4.72 -13.14
C VAL A 13 -36.42 3.44 -13.19
N GLU A 14 -35.12 3.55 -12.91
CA GLU A 14 -34.23 2.37 -12.88
C GLU A 14 -34.65 1.39 -11.78
N LEU A 15 -35.04 1.89 -10.59
CA LEU A 15 -35.52 1.06 -9.50
C LEU A 15 -36.76 0.26 -9.93
N THR A 16 -37.77 0.91 -10.50
CA THR A 16 -39.00 0.26 -10.93
C THR A 16 -38.70 -0.87 -11.94
N GLN A 17 -37.90 -0.57 -12.94
CA GLN A 17 -37.51 -1.58 -13.95
C GLN A 17 -36.81 -2.77 -13.29
N ARG A 18 -35.87 -2.52 -12.37
CA ARG A 18 -35.14 -3.60 -11.71
C ARG A 18 -36.00 -4.41 -10.75
N LEU A 19 -36.95 -3.80 -10.07
CA LEU A 19 -37.91 -4.50 -9.21
C LEU A 19 -38.80 -5.45 -10.03
N ASP A 20 -39.26 -5.03 -11.18
CA ASP A 20 -40.08 -5.87 -12.08
C ASP A 20 -39.25 -7.08 -12.57
N GLU A 21 -37.99 -6.88 -12.96
CA GLU A 21 -37.09 -7.98 -13.35
C GLU A 21 -36.89 -8.98 -12.19
N LEU A 22 -36.61 -8.50 -10.98
CA LEU A 22 -36.38 -9.36 -9.82
C LEU A 22 -37.65 -10.14 -9.44
N ARG A 23 -38.82 -9.49 -9.44
CA ARG A 23 -40.11 -10.13 -9.14
C ARG A 23 -40.45 -11.19 -10.17
N ASN A 24 -40.27 -10.91 -11.48
CA ASN A 24 -40.48 -11.86 -12.57
C ASN A 24 -39.58 -13.09 -12.48
N ASN A 25 -38.39 -12.93 -11.86
CA ASN A 25 -37.44 -14.02 -11.62
C ASN A 25 -37.59 -14.68 -10.23
N ASN A 26 -38.71 -14.44 -9.53
CA ASN A 26 -39.00 -14.93 -8.17
C ASN A 26 -37.94 -14.56 -7.11
N LYS A 27 -37.17 -13.50 -7.34
CA LYS A 27 -36.17 -12.95 -6.38
C LYS A 27 -36.84 -11.90 -5.47
N LEU A 28 -37.83 -12.33 -4.68
CA LEU A 28 -38.66 -11.42 -3.88
C LEU A 28 -37.92 -10.75 -2.73
N LEU A 29 -36.97 -11.46 -2.11
CA LEU A 29 -36.15 -10.92 -1.01
C LEU A 29 -35.17 -9.85 -1.52
N GLU A 30 -34.56 -10.09 -2.67
CA GLU A 30 -33.68 -9.16 -3.35
C GLU A 30 -34.44 -7.90 -3.78
N ALA A 31 -35.67 -8.07 -4.30
CA ALA A 31 -36.52 -6.95 -4.67
C ALA A 31 -36.89 -6.09 -3.46
N GLN A 32 -37.32 -6.70 -2.37
CA GLN A 32 -37.66 -5.97 -1.14
C GLN A 32 -36.45 -5.21 -0.57
N ARG A 33 -35.30 -5.85 -0.53
CA ARG A 33 -34.05 -5.22 -0.04
C ARG A 33 -33.65 -4.02 -0.88
N LEU A 34 -33.68 -4.17 -2.21
CA LEU A 34 -33.35 -3.10 -3.14
C LEU A 34 -34.32 -1.92 -3.01
N GLU A 35 -35.60 -2.19 -2.94
CA GLU A 35 -36.67 -1.19 -2.80
C GLU A 35 -36.49 -0.36 -1.51
N GLN A 36 -36.33 -1.04 -0.38
CA GLN A 36 -36.12 -0.37 0.93
C GLN A 36 -34.86 0.48 0.92
N ARG A 37 -33.75 -0.09 0.45
CA ARG A 37 -32.45 0.61 0.43
C ARG A 37 -32.49 1.83 -0.47
N THR A 38 -32.98 1.69 -1.69
CA THR A 38 -32.97 2.78 -2.66
C THR A 38 -33.93 3.90 -2.27
N ASN A 39 -35.12 3.58 -1.72
CA ASN A 39 -36.03 4.61 -1.23
C ASN A 39 -35.43 5.37 -0.04
N PHE A 40 -34.78 4.68 0.89
CA PHE A 40 -34.07 5.34 1.98
C PHE A 40 -32.94 6.26 1.47
N ASP A 41 -32.13 5.80 0.49
CA ASP A 41 -31.08 6.61 -0.11
C ASP A 41 -31.67 7.87 -0.81
N ILE A 42 -32.84 7.74 -1.48
CA ILE A 42 -33.57 8.88 -2.09
C ILE A 42 -34.02 9.88 -1.04
N GLU A 43 -34.65 9.42 0.05
CA GLU A 43 -35.08 10.29 1.16
C GLU A 43 -33.89 11.07 1.73
N MET A 44 -32.78 10.39 2.01
CA MET A 44 -31.56 11.03 2.50
C MET A 44 -31.00 12.06 1.51
N MET A 45 -31.03 11.77 0.20
CA MET A 45 -30.59 12.70 -0.83
C MET A 45 -31.50 13.94 -0.92
N ILE A 46 -32.81 13.80 -0.71
CA ILE A 46 -33.76 14.92 -0.72
C ILE A 46 -33.57 15.78 0.52
N GLU A 47 -33.53 15.16 1.71
CA GLU A 47 -33.51 15.88 2.99
C GLU A 47 -32.13 16.48 3.34
N LEU A 48 -31.07 15.73 3.08
CA LEU A 48 -29.70 16.09 3.48
C LEU A 48 -28.78 16.44 2.29
N GLY A 49 -29.22 16.20 1.07
CA GLY A 49 -28.36 16.35 -0.13
C GLY A 49 -27.29 15.28 -0.27
N TYR A 50 -27.31 14.23 0.56
CA TYR A 50 -26.30 13.18 0.62
C TYR A 50 -26.89 11.88 1.16
N CYS A 51 -26.35 10.74 0.68
CA CYS A 51 -26.60 9.42 1.29
C CYS A 51 -25.30 8.61 1.37
N SER A 52 -25.25 7.62 2.26
CA SER A 52 -24.11 6.69 2.32
C SER A 52 -24.07 5.83 1.08
N GLY A 53 -22.95 5.91 0.32
CA GLY A 53 -22.78 5.21 -0.97
C GLY A 53 -23.35 5.99 -2.16
N ILE A 54 -23.47 7.32 -2.05
CA ILE A 54 -23.93 8.21 -3.14
C ILE A 54 -23.15 8.00 -4.44
N GLU A 55 -21.90 7.56 -4.35
CA GLU A 55 -21.05 7.23 -5.49
C GLU A 55 -21.64 6.14 -6.40
N ASN A 56 -22.51 5.27 -5.87
CA ASN A 56 -23.17 4.24 -6.66
C ASN A 56 -24.19 4.81 -7.66
N TYR A 57 -24.60 6.05 -7.46
CA TYR A 57 -25.49 6.79 -8.37
C TYR A 57 -24.73 7.76 -9.28
N SER A 58 -23.38 7.73 -9.27
CA SER A 58 -22.51 8.69 -9.98
C SER A 58 -22.78 8.77 -11.48
N ARG A 59 -23.16 7.66 -12.14
CA ARG A 59 -23.57 7.67 -13.55
C ARG A 59 -24.74 8.61 -13.78
N ILE A 60 -25.77 8.50 -12.96
CA ILE A 60 -27.01 9.29 -13.08
C ILE A 60 -26.73 10.76 -12.77
N PHE A 61 -25.96 11.03 -11.69
CA PHE A 61 -25.53 12.39 -11.34
C PHE A 61 -24.77 13.09 -12.47
N SER A 62 -23.87 12.38 -13.14
CA SER A 62 -23.06 12.91 -14.25
C SER A 62 -23.77 12.92 -15.60
N GLY A 63 -24.95 12.29 -15.73
CA GLY A 63 -25.69 12.17 -16.99
C GLY A 63 -25.00 11.29 -18.05
N ARG A 64 -24.10 10.40 -17.62
CA ARG A 64 -23.40 9.46 -18.51
C ARG A 64 -24.30 8.34 -18.99
N LYS A 65 -24.01 7.83 -20.18
CA LYS A 65 -24.66 6.64 -20.73
C LYS A 65 -24.16 5.37 -19.99
N PRO A 66 -24.98 4.29 -19.97
CA PRO A 66 -24.53 3.00 -19.47
C PRO A 66 -23.22 2.55 -20.14
N GLY A 67 -22.24 2.09 -19.35
CA GLY A 67 -20.93 1.62 -19.82
C GLY A 67 -19.93 2.72 -20.19
N GLU A 68 -20.32 3.98 -20.20
CA GLU A 68 -19.43 5.10 -20.50
C GLU A 68 -18.35 5.26 -19.42
N LYS A 69 -17.14 5.70 -19.84
CA LYS A 69 -16.00 5.95 -18.99
C LYS A 69 -16.37 6.90 -17.84
N PRO A 70 -16.06 6.58 -16.55
CA PRO A 70 -16.27 7.52 -15.47
C PRO A 70 -15.29 8.69 -15.54
N PHE A 71 -15.68 9.84 -14.99
CA PHE A 71 -14.75 10.92 -14.72
C PHE A 71 -13.81 10.52 -13.59
N THR A 72 -12.53 10.81 -13.77
CA THR A 72 -11.46 10.52 -12.82
C THR A 72 -10.68 11.79 -12.50
N LEU A 73 -9.78 11.73 -11.51
CA LEU A 73 -8.90 12.85 -11.19
C LEU A 73 -8.06 13.30 -12.40
N ILE A 74 -7.74 12.38 -13.31
CA ILE A 74 -6.96 12.66 -14.51
C ILE A 74 -7.69 13.65 -15.43
N ASP A 75 -9.00 13.58 -15.50
CA ASP A 75 -9.82 14.45 -16.34
C ASP A 75 -9.82 15.94 -15.88
N PHE A 76 -9.27 16.26 -14.70
CA PHE A 76 -9.13 17.63 -14.20
C PHE A 76 -7.76 18.26 -14.51
N PHE A 77 -6.82 17.51 -15.05
CA PHE A 77 -5.54 18.06 -15.49
C PHE A 77 -5.70 18.73 -16.87
N SER A 78 -4.81 19.68 -17.16
CA SER A 78 -4.72 20.28 -18.50
C SER A 78 -4.21 19.23 -19.50
N ASP A 79 -4.44 19.48 -20.81
CA ASP A 79 -4.04 18.53 -21.86
C ASP A 79 -2.53 18.25 -21.92
N ASN A 80 -1.70 19.12 -21.37
CA ASN A 80 -0.24 18.98 -21.36
C ASN A 80 0.27 18.71 -19.95
N PHE A 81 0.24 17.46 -19.51
CA PHE A 81 0.75 17.01 -18.21
C PHE A 81 1.66 15.78 -18.35
N LEU A 82 2.53 15.60 -17.37
CA LEU A 82 3.39 14.45 -17.23
C LEU A 82 2.85 13.53 -16.13
N THR A 83 2.58 12.29 -16.47
CA THR A 83 2.25 11.23 -15.51
C THR A 83 3.51 10.47 -15.12
N ILE A 84 3.80 10.43 -13.83
CA ILE A 84 4.90 9.62 -13.29
C ILE A 84 4.29 8.44 -12.56
N LEU A 85 4.52 7.23 -13.08
CA LEU A 85 4.11 5.98 -12.44
C LEU A 85 5.25 5.48 -11.57
N ASP A 86 5.14 5.71 -10.27
CA ASP A 86 6.08 5.17 -9.30
C ASP A 86 5.79 3.69 -9.03
N GLU A 87 6.87 2.92 -8.76
CA GLU A 87 6.84 1.46 -8.64
C GLU A 87 6.02 0.81 -9.77
N SER A 88 6.30 1.23 -11.00
CA SER A 88 5.49 0.90 -12.19
C SER A 88 5.27 -0.61 -12.40
N HIS A 89 6.24 -1.43 -11.98
CA HIS A 89 6.16 -2.89 -12.02
C HIS A 89 5.02 -3.47 -11.14
N VAL A 90 4.51 -2.70 -10.16
CA VAL A 90 3.34 -3.02 -9.34
C VAL A 90 2.11 -2.26 -9.83
N THR A 91 2.27 -0.97 -10.12
CA THR A 91 1.17 -0.07 -10.48
C THR A 91 0.48 -0.48 -11.78
N LEU A 92 1.23 -0.86 -12.83
CA LEU A 92 0.64 -1.27 -14.11
C LEU A 92 -0.22 -2.54 -13.99
N PRO A 93 0.24 -3.62 -13.34
CA PRO A 93 -0.62 -4.78 -13.05
C PRO A 93 -1.85 -4.45 -12.22
N GLN A 94 -1.77 -3.51 -11.26
CA GLN A 94 -2.92 -3.06 -10.49
C GLN A 94 -3.94 -2.35 -11.38
N ILE A 95 -3.52 -1.41 -12.23
CA ILE A 95 -4.40 -0.73 -13.19
C ILE A 95 -5.10 -1.75 -14.09
N GLN A 96 -4.39 -2.81 -14.51
CA GLN A 96 -4.96 -3.87 -15.33
C GLN A 96 -6.01 -4.70 -14.59
N GLY A 97 -5.76 -5.02 -13.31
CA GLY A 97 -6.59 -5.95 -12.53
C GLY A 97 -7.78 -5.29 -11.82
N MET A 98 -7.69 -3.99 -11.48
CA MET A 98 -8.66 -3.34 -10.61
C MET A 98 -10.08 -3.31 -11.19
N TYR A 99 -10.25 -3.14 -12.51
CA TYR A 99 -11.55 -3.14 -13.15
C TYR A 99 -12.28 -4.48 -12.94
N ASN A 100 -11.62 -5.59 -13.22
CA ASN A 100 -12.24 -6.92 -13.14
C ASN A 100 -12.61 -7.28 -11.69
N GLY A 101 -11.76 -6.92 -10.71
CA GLY A 101 -12.04 -7.14 -9.31
C GLY A 101 -13.24 -6.34 -8.80
N ASP A 102 -13.31 -5.04 -9.16
CA ASP A 102 -14.44 -4.19 -8.81
C ASP A 102 -15.73 -4.67 -9.48
N ARG A 103 -15.65 -5.03 -10.76
CA ARG A 103 -16.79 -5.53 -11.55
C ARG A 103 -17.39 -6.78 -10.94
N ALA A 104 -16.59 -7.80 -10.64
CA ALA A 104 -17.06 -9.06 -10.05
C ALA A 104 -17.76 -8.83 -8.70
N ARG A 105 -17.18 -7.98 -7.83
CA ARG A 105 -17.79 -7.61 -6.55
C ARG A 105 -19.14 -6.92 -6.75
N LYS A 106 -19.24 -5.96 -7.64
CA LYS A 106 -20.46 -5.19 -7.88
C LYS A 106 -21.56 -6.01 -8.56
N GLU A 107 -21.20 -6.90 -9.47
CA GLU A 107 -22.16 -7.84 -10.07
C GLU A 107 -22.86 -8.67 -9.00
N THR A 108 -22.11 -9.21 -8.03
CA THR A 108 -22.69 -9.92 -6.88
C THR A 108 -23.64 -9.01 -6.08
N LEU A 109 -23.27 -7.76 -5.81
CA LEU A 109 -24.13 -6.82 -5.08
C LEU A 109 -25.42 -6.47 -5.83
N VAL A 110 -25.35 -6.30 -7.14
CA VAL A 110 -26.51 -6.02 -8.00
C VAL A 110 -27.40 -7.25 -8.12
N GLU A 111 -26.82 -8.44 -8.28
CA GLU A 111 -27.56 -9.68 -8.38
C GLU A 111 -28.39 -9.97 -7.13
N HIS A 112 -27.83 -9.71 -5.95
CA HIS A 112 -28.47 -9.95 -4.66
C HIS A 112 -29.28 -8.74 -4.11
N GLY A 113 -29.57 -7.75 -4.95
CA GLY A 113 -30.44 -6.61 -4.59
C GLY A 113 -29.85 -5.63 -3.57
N PHE A 114 -28.52 -5.53 -3.48
CA PHE A 114 -27.84 -4.53 -2.63
C PHE A 114 -27.59 -3.20 -3.34
N ARG A 115 -27.57 -3.21 -4.70
CA ARG A 115 -27.29 -2.03 -5.52
C ARG A 115 -28.10 -2.07 -6.80
N LEU A 116 -28.38 -0.88 -7.37
CA LEU A 116 -28.94 -0.75 -8.70
C LEU A 116 -27.90 -1.12 -9.77
N PRO A 117 -28.33 -1.53 -10.98
CA PRO A 117 -27.43 -1.82 -12.10
C PRO A 117 -26.49 -0.66 -12.45
N SER A 118 -26.93 0.59 -12.32
CA SER A 118 -26.11 1.79 -12.56
C SER A 118 -24.85 1.87 -11.68
N ALA A 119 -24.85 1.20 -10.52
CA ALA A 119 -23.67 1.12 -9.66
C ALA A 119 -22.46 0.43 -10.35
N LEU A 120 -22.70 -0.38 -11.38
CA LEU A 120 -21.65 -1.00 -12.18
C LEU A 120 -20.81 0.03 -12.96
N ASP A 121 -21.36 1.21 -13.24
CA ASP A 121 -20.68 2.29 -13.97
C ASP A 121 -19.90 3.26 -13.06
N ASN A 122 -20.03 3.11 -11.75
CA ASN A 122 -19.07 3.67 -10.78
C ASN A 122 -17.89 2.69 -10.65
N ARG A 123 -16.91 2.79 -11.49
CA ARG A 123 -15.86 1.80 -11.67
C ARG A 123 -14.50 2.44 -11.92
N PRO A 124 -13.40 1.73 -11.66
CA PRO A 124 -12.09 2.13 -12.16
C PRO A 124 -12.09 2.18 -13.70
N LEU A 125 -11.14 2.92 -14.25
CA LEU A 125 -10.86 2.85 -15.68
C LEU A 125 -10.46 1.44 -16.06
N LYS A 126 -10.85 1.03 -17.27
CA LYS A 126 -10.25 -0.14 -17.90
C LYS A 126 -8.83 0.18 -18.33
N TYR A 127 -8.01 -0.87 -18.50
CA TYR A 127 -6.62 -0.70 -18.92
C TYR A 127 -6.53 0.09 -20.25
N ASP A 128 -7.39 -0.22 -21.21
CA ASP A 128 -7.43 0.43 -22.52
C ASP A 128 -7.96 1.89 -22.45
N GLU A 129 -8.73 2.23 -21.42
CA GLU A 129 -9.22 3.59 -21.17
C GLU A 129 -8.18 4.47 -20.48
N PHE A 130 -7.23 3.85 -19.76
CA PHE A 130 -6.22 4.58 -18.99
C PHE A 130 -5.21 5.30 -19.88
N PHE A 131 -4.62 4.61 -20.87
CA PHE A 131 -3.57 5.18 -21.71
C PHE A 131 -4.01 6.37 -22.57
N PRO A 132 -5.20 6.36 -23.21
CA PRO A 132 -5.68 7.51 -23.96
C PRO A 132 -5.91 8.77 -23.11
N CYS A 133 -6.03 8.63 -21.79
CA CYS A 133 -6.14 9.77 -20.87
C CYS A 133 -4.77 10.39 -20.52
N GLN A 134 -3.65 9.78 -20.96
CA GLN A 134 -2.31 10.24 -20.65
C GLN A 134 -1.74 11.05 -21.81
N ASN A 135 -0.92 12.06 -21.50
CA ASN A 135 -0.15 12.78 -22.51
C ASN A 135 1.28 12.22 -22.59
N GLN A 136 2.07 12.47 -21.55
CA GLN A 136 3.43 11.93 -21.41
C GLN A 136 3.50 11.07 -20.18
N MET A 137 4.27 9.96 -20.26
CA MET A 137 4.42 9.03 -19.15
C MET A 137 5.89 8.74 -18.86
N LEU A 138 6.22 8.70 -17.57
CA LEU A 138 7.49 8.26 -17.05
C LEU A 138 7.24 7.10 -16.07
N PHE A 139 7.92 5.98 -16.31
CA PHE A 139 7.88 4.83 -15.41
C PHE A 139 9.12 4.85 -14.51
N THR A 140 8.91 4.76 -13.19
CA THR A 140 10.01 4.62 -12.23
C THR A 140 9.91 3.27 -11.55
N SER A 141 11.00 2.53 -11.51
CA SER A 141 11.06 1.21 -10.87
C SER A 141 12.50 0.78 -10.60
N ALA A 142 12.73 0.17 -9.44
CA ALA A 142 14.00 -0.52 -9.18
C ALA A 142 14.12 -1.84 -9.95
N THR A 143 12.98 -2.39 -10.38
CA THR A 143 12.85 -3.72 -11.00
C THR A 143 11.79 -3.69 -12.11
N PRO A 144 12.04 -2.96 -13.21
CA PRO A 144 11.08 -2.84 -14.30
C PRO A 144 10.74 -4.22 -14.88
N SER A 145 9.46 -4.43 -15.19
CA SER A 145 8.98 -5.66 -15.82
C SER A 145 9.08 -5.57 -17.35
N HIS A 146 8.84 -6.68 -18.02
CA HIS A 146 8.85 -6.74 -19.49
C HIS A 146 7.86 -5.74 -20.12
N ARG A 147 6.73 -5.51 -19.45
CA ARG A 147 5.68 -4.62 -19.95
C ARG A 147 6.10 -3.15 -20.02
N GLU A 148 6.79 -2.62 -18.98
CA GLU A 148 7.33 -1.25 -19.02
C GLU A 148 8.37 -1.12 -20.14
N LEU A 149 9.24 -2.14 -20.29
CA LEU A 149 10.25 -2.16 -21.33
C LEU A 149 9.65 -2.15 -22.73
N GLU A 150 8.55 -2.88 -22.95
CA GLU A 150 7.79 -2.84 -24.21
C GLU A 150 7.19 -1.45 -24.46
N LEU A 151 6.51 -0.87 -23.46
CA LEU A 151 5.90 0.46 -23.57
C LEU A 151 6.93 1.57 -23.86
N CYS A 152 8.15 1.43 -23.33
CA CYS A 152 9.24 2.36 -23.55
C CYS A 152 10.09 2.01 -24.79
N SER A 153 9.73 0.98 -25.59
CA SER A 153 10.52 0.50 -26.71
C SER A 153 11.99 0.19 -26.32
N GLY A 154 12.20 -0.28 -25.09
CA GLY A 154 13.51 -0.62 -24.54
C GLY A 154 14.36 0.58 -24.09
N VAL A 155 13.85 1.81 -24.16
CA VAL A 155 14.58 3.00 -23.70
C VAL A 155 14.54 3.04 -22.16
N VAL A 156 15.73 2.88 -21.54
CA VAL A 156 15.88 2.88 -20.08
C VAL A 156 17.00 3.82 -19.66
N VAL A 157 16.73 4.64 -18.66
CA VAL A 157 17.74 5.47 -18.00
C VAL A 157 18.02 4.90 -16.62
N GLU A 158 19.23 4.44 -16.38
CA GLU A 158 19.66 3.91 -15.08
C GLU A 158 20.12 5.04 -14.15
N GLN A 159 19.46 5.19 -13.00
CA GLN A 159 19.88 6.08 -11.92
C GLN A 159 20.41 5.26 -10.75
N LEU A 160 21.69 4.88 -10.82
CA LEU A 160 22.32 3.97 -9.87
C LEU A 160 23.16 4.68 -8.80
N LEU A 161 23.64 5.89 -9.12
CA LEU A 161 24.55 6.62 -8.25
C LEU A 161 23.80 7.38 -7.16
N ARG A 162 24.25 7.18 -5.92
CA ARG A 162 23.71 7.88 -4.75
C ARG A 162 24.63 9.04 -4.37
N PRO A 163 24.09 10.28 -4.26
CA PRO A 163 24.89 11.43 -3.82
C PRO A 163 25.52 11.25 -2.42
N THR A 164 24.86 10.47 -1.55
CA THR A 164 25.35 10.12 -0.19
C THR A 164 26.57 9.21 -0.21
N GLY A 165 26.95 8.66 -1.36
CA GLY A 165 28.04 7.71 -1.49
C GLY A 165 27.75 6.30 -0.95
N LEU A 166 26.54 6.04 -0.41
CA LEU A 166 26.17 4.75 0.14
C LEU A 166 26.20 3.65 -0.92
N LEU A 167 26.83 2.55 -0.57
CA LEU A 167 26.92 1.35 -1.42
C LEU A 167 25.66 0.50 -1.23
N ASP A 168 25.31 -0.30 -2.23
CA ASP A 168 24.37 -1.40 -2.01
C ASP A 168 24.95 -2.37 -0.96
N PRO A 169 24.09 -3.10 -0.19
CA PRO A 169 24.58 -3.98 0.86
C PRO A 169 25.46 -5.10 0.32
N GLU A 170 26.31 -5.66 1.14
CA GLU A 170 26.99 -6.92 0.82
C GLU A 170 25.99 -8.05 0.89
N VAL A 171 26.14 -9.04 0.00
CA VAL A 171 25.28 -10.24 -0.04
C VAL A 171 26.14 -11.44 0.29
N ASP A 172 25.78 -12.14 1.35
CA ASP A 172 26.42 -13.37 1.81
C ASP A 172 25.44 -14.53 1.68
N ILE A 173 25.93 -15.70 1.22
CA ILE A 173 25.12 -16.90 1.07
C ILE A 173 25.64 -17.94 2.06
N ARG A 174 24.77 -18.41 2.93
CA ARG A 174 25.08 -19.39 3.97
C ARG A 174 24.20 -20.63 3.87
N GLU A 175 24.68 -21.75 4.35
CA GLU A 175 23.93 -22.99 4.38
C GLU A 175 22.70 -22.91 5.28
N THR A 176 21.65 -23.69 4.97
CA THR A 176 20.44 -23.76 5.81
C THR A 176 20.68 -24.51 7.10
N ARG A 177 21.68 -25.40 7.13
CA ARG A 177 22.05 -26.14 8.33
C ARG A 177 22.59 -25.18 9.40
N GLY A 178 21.92 -25.12 10.53
CA GLY A 178 22.28 -24.20 11.63
C GLY A 178 21.92 -22.73 11.37
N GLN A 179 21.09 -22.45 10.37
CA GLN A 179 20.70 -21.08 10.01
C GLN A 179 20.11 -20.28 11.17
N ILE A 180 19.39 -20.92 12.09
CA ILE A 180 18.77 -20.23 13.23
C ILE A 180 19.84 -19.83 14.26
N ASP A 181 20.79 -20.70 14.56
CA ASP A 181 21.88 -20.40 15.51
C ASP A 181 22.79 -19.29 14.96
N ASP A 182 23.13 -19.35 13.68
CA ASP A 182 23.89 -18.32 13.00
C ASP A 182 23.15 -16.97 12.99
N LEU A 183 21.84 -16.99 12.69
CA LEU A 183 20.98 -15.79 12.73
C LEU A 183 20.93 -15.19 14.14
N VAL A 184 20.80 -15.99 15.19
CA VAL A 184 20.82 -15.55 16.59
C VAL A 184 22.14 -14.86 16.93
N GLY A 185 23.27 -15.39 16.45
CA GLY A 185 24.59 -14.77 16.59
C GLY A 185 24.65 -13.39 15.93
N GLU A 186 24.18 -13.28 14.68
CA GLU A 186 24.13 -12.02 13.94
C GLU A 186 23.19 -10.99 14.59
N ILE A 187 22.01 -11.42 15.03
CA ILE A 187 21.06 -10.56 15.77
C ILE A 187 21.73 -10.00 17.03
N SER A 188 22.36 -10.87 17.84
CA SER A 188 23.00 -10.47 19.09
C SER A 188 24.12 -9.44 18.86
N CYS A 189 24.91 -9.63 17.80
CA CYS A 189 25.98 -8.71 17.45
C CYS A 189 25.43 -7.32 17.09
N ARG A 190 24.36 -7.27 16.28
CA ARG A 190 23.80 -6.00 15.79
C ARG A 190 22.92 -5.29 16.82
N ALA A 191 22.18 -6.03 17.63
CA ALA A 191 21.40 -5.48 18.73
C ALA A 191 22.29 -4.74 19.75
N ARG A 192 23.51 -5.24 20.04
CA ARG A 192 24.50 -4.54 20.87
C ARG A 192 24.94 -3.20 20.29
N ARG A 193 24.92 -3.07 18.96
CA ARG A 193 25.23 -1.82 18.24
C ARG A 193 24.01 -0.92 18.06
N LYS A 194 22.85 -1.30 18.60
CA LYS A 194 21.56 -0.62 18.43
C LYS A 194 21.11 -0.52 16.98
N GLU A 195 21.49 -1.47 16.14
CA GLU A 195 21.08 -1.60 14.76
C GLU A 195 19.80 -2.44 14.66
N ARG A 196 19.05 -2.31 13.56
CA ARG A 196 17.80 -3.04 13.34
C ARG A 196 17.98 -4.14 12.31
N ILE A 197 17.21 -5.20 12.49
CA ILE A 197 17.31 -6.42 11.70
C ILE A 197 15.94 -6.76 11.10
N LEU A 198 15.92 -7.09 9.81
CA LEU A 198 14.75 -7.64 9.14
C LEU A 198 14.99 -9.10 8.84
N VAL A 199 14.04 -9.98 9.16
CA VAL A 199 14.08 -11.41 8.85
C VAL A 199 12.88 -11.78 8.01
N THR A 200 13.11 -12.37 6.84
CA THR A 200 12.02 -12.82 5.96
C THR A 200 11.90 -14.34 5.96
N THR A 201 10.67 -14.81 6.18
CA THR A 201 10.30 -16.22 6.15
C THR A 201 9.40 -16.52 4.95
N LEU A 202 9.10 -17.78 4.68
CA LEU A 202 8.21 -18.20 3.58
C LEU A 202 6.74 -18.25 3.99
N THR A 203 6.46 -18.56 5.26
CA THR A 203 5.10 -18.78 5.74
C THR A 203 4.83 -18.01 7.03
N LYS A 204 3.54 -17.75 7.30
CA LYS A 204 3.07 -17.12 8.54
C LYS A 204 3.49 -17.95 9.77
N ARG A 205 3.30 -19.25 9.70
CA ARG A 205 3.69 -20.15 10.78
C ARG A 205 5.18 -20.08 11.11
N MET A 206 6.04 -20.11 10.09
CA MET A 206 7.50 -19.96 10.32
C MET A 206 7.84 -18.62 10.97
N ALA A 207 7.14 -17.54 10.61
CA ALA A 207 7.37 -16.23 11.22
C ALA A 207 6.95 -16.23 12.70
N GLU A 208 5.82 -16.84 13.01
CA GLU A 208 5.29 -16.99 14.37
C GLU A 208 6.24 -17.85 15.22
N ASP A 209 6.57 -19.06 14.75
CA ASP A 209 7.46 -20.00 15.43
C ASP A 209 8.85 -19.39 15.70
N LEU A 210 9.41 -18.69 14.71
CA LEU A 210 10.70 -17.99 14.87
C LEU A 210 10.60 -16.85 15.87
N THR A 211 9.52 -16.07 15.85
CA THR A 211 9.31 -14.97 16.79
C THR A 211 9.19 -15.49 18.22
N GLU A 212 8.43 -16.58 18.43
CA GLU A 212 8.31 -17.23 19.73
C GLU A 212 9.67 -17.75 20.24
N TYR A 213 10.43 -18.41 19.38
CA TYR A 213 11.76 -18.90 19.71
C TYR A 213 12.72 -17.76 20.12
N LEU A 214 12.78 -16.67 19.34
CA LEU A 214 13.64 -15.52 19.64
C LEU A 214 13.21 -14.78 20.92
N ASN A 215 11.89 -14.69 21.18
CA ASN A 215 11.38 -14.17 22.46
C ASN A 215 11.80 -15.06 23.65
N GLY A 216 11.78 -16.39 23.48
CA GLY A 216 12.28 -17.32 24.47
C GLY A 216 13.75 -17.13 24.82
N LEU A 217 14.55 -16.61 23.88
CA LEU A 217 15.94 -16.19 24.09
C LEU A 217 16.08 -14.76 24.62
N GLN A 218 14.98 -14.12 25.05
CA GLN A 218 14.92 -12.73 25.55
C GLN A 218 15.38 -11.68 24.53
N MET A 219 15.28 -11.99 23.24
CA MET A 219 15.50 -11.00 22.17
C MET A 219 14.26 -10.14 21.97
N ARG A 220 14.44 -8.85 21.71
CA ARG A 220 13.35 -7.92 21.44
C ARG A 220 12.93 -8.06 19.97
N VAL A 221 11.89 -8.85 19.73
CA VAL A 221 11.40 -9.20 18.38
C VAL A 221 9.90 -8.98 18.26
N ARG A 222 9.47 -8.54 17.07
CA ARG A 222 8.06 -8.56 16.66
C ARG A 222 7.93 -9.20 15.29
N TYR A 223 6.73 -9.70 14.97
CA TYR A 223 6.43 -10.18 13.64
C TYR A 223 5.37 -9.31 12.95
N LEU A 224 5.42 -9.29 11.61
CA LEU A 224 4.51 -8.54 10.75
C LEU A 224 3.89 -9.50 9.72
N HIS A 225 2.55 -9.58 9.71
CA HIS A 225 1.80 -10.39 8.74
C HIS A 225 0.75 -9.55 7.97
N SER A 226 0.11 -10.19 6.98
CA SER A 226 -0.83 -9.52 6.06
C SER A 226 -2.11 -9.02 6.74
N ASP A 227 -2.50 -9.65 7.86
CA ASP A 227 -3.79 -9.41 8.53
C ASP A 227 -3.71 -8.25 9.53
N ILE A 228 -2.51 -7.69 9.75
CA ILE A 228 -2.32 -6.51 10.61
C ILE A 228 -2.85 -5.28 9.90
N ASP A 229 -3.68 -4.52 10.60
CA ASP A 229 -4.24 -3.26 10.10
C ASP A 229 -3.15 -2.25 9.73
N THR A 230 -3.50 -1.36 8.80
CA THR A 230 -2.54 -0.37 8.27
C THR A 230 -1.98 0.54 9.36
N LEU A 231 -2.81 0.96 10.32
CA LEU A 231 -2.38 1.84 11.42
C LEU A 231 -1.45 1.11 12.39
N GLU A 232 -1.79 -0.12 12.77
CA GLU A 232 -0.93 -0.95 13.62
C GLU A 232 0.41 -1.25 12.93
N ARG A 233 0.40 -1.47 11.62
CA ARG A 233 1.63 -1.62 10.83
C ARG A 233 2.54 -0.39 10.94
N VAL A 234 1.98 0.82 10.79
CA VAL A 234 2.76 2.07 10.93
C VAL A 234 3.33 2.19 12.35
N LYS A 235 2.57 1.81 13.37
CA LYS A 235 3.01 1.78 14.77
C LYS A 235 4.19 0.81 14.97
N ILE A 236 4.09 -0.43 14.49
CA ILE A 236 5.18 -1.42 14.58
C ILE A 236 6.46 -0.90 13.91
N LEU A 237 6.35 -0.28 12.75
CA LEU A 237 7.50 0.29 12.05
C LEU A 237 8.10 1.48 12.79
N ARG A 238 7.28 2.33 13.41
CA ARG A 238 7.74 3.40 14.29
C ARG A 238 8.54 2.84 15.48
N GLU A 239 7.98 1.86 16.18
CA GLU A 239 8.61 1.21 17.33
C GLU A 239 9.95 0.56 16.96
N LEU A 240 10.05 -0.11 15.80
CA LEU A 240 11.31 -0.63 15.28
C LEU A 240 12.35 0.48 15.11
N ARG A 241 11.96 1.61 14.50
CA ARG A 241 12.85 2.75 14.26
C ARG A 241 13.28 3.44 15.56
N MET A 242 12.36 3.57 16.52
CA MET A 242 12.64 4.13 17.85
C MET A 242 13.52 3.21 18.69
N GLY A 243 13.56 1.92 18.38
CA GLY A 243 14.39 0.95 19.08
C GLY A 243 13.71 0.28 20.26
N ASP A 244 12.39 0.27 20.28
CA ASP A 244 11.62 -0.47 21.27
C ASP A 244 11.82 -1.98 21.12
N PHE A 245 12.13 -2.41 19.90
CA PHE A 245 12.59 -3.77 19.59
C PHE A 245 13.66 -3.73 18.48
N ASP A 246 14.41 -4.84 18.30
CA ASP A 246 15.56 -4.89 17.41
C ASP A 246 15.30 -5.66 16.12
N VAL A 247 14.40 -6.66 16.16
CA VAL A 247 14.17 -7.61 15.07
C VAL A 247 12.72 -7.57 14.61
N LEU A 248 12.52 -7.37 13.31
CA LEU A 248 11.22 -7.52 12.68
C LEU A 248 11.23 -8.77 11.81
N VAL A 249 10.37 -9.74 12.12
CA VAL A 249 10.17 -10.95 11.34
C VAL A 249 8.91 -10.80 10.48
N GLY A 250 8.96 -11.23 9.23
CA GLY A 250 7.76 -11.19 8.38
C GLY A 250 7.89 -12.01 7.11
N ILE A 251 6.76 -12.28 6.47
CA ILE A 251 6.70 -13.01 5.21
C ILE A 251 7.04 -12.10 4.04
N ASN A 252 6.38 -10.97 3.97
CA ASN A 252 6.51 -10.00 2.90
C ASN A 252 6.80 -8.61 3.48
N LEU A 253 8.07 -8.36 3.77
CA LEU A 253 8.57 -7.06 4.18
C LEU A 253 8.90 -6.16 2.97
N LEU A 254 8.38 -6.53 1.78
CA LEU A 254 8.66 -5.89 0.49
C LEU A 254 7.74 -4.71 0.18
N ARG A 255 6.67 -4.49 0.98
CA ARG A 255 5.72 -3.43 0.64
C ARG A 255 6.42 -2.09 0.53
N GLU A 256 6.06 -1.34 -0.50
CA GLU A 256 6.57 -0.02 -0.82
C GLU A 256 6.42 0.92 0.39
N GLY A 257 7.21 1.99 0.43
CA GLY A 257 7.11 3.00 1.47
C GLY A 257 7.84 2.70 2.77
N LEU A 258 8.61 1.60 2.89
CA LEU A 258 9.45 1.33 4.06
C LEU A 258 10.81 2.01 3.90
N ASP A 259 10.98 3.13 4.57
CA ASP A 259 12.26 3.82 4.72
C ASP A 259 12.85 3.57 6.11
N LEU A 260 13.76 2.60 6.21
CA LEU A 260 14.34 2.11 7.46
C LEU A 260 15.87 2.24 7.43
N PRO A 261 16.44 3.45 7.55
CA PRO A 261 17.89 3.65 7.51
C PRO A 261 18.62 2.98 8.69
N GLU A 262 17.91 2.66 9.76
CA GLU A 262 18.43 2.00 10.95
C GLU A 262 18.69 0.49 10.72
N VAL A 263 18.19 -0.08 9.62
CA VAL A 263 18.35 -1.50 9.27
C VAL A 263 19.74 -1.74 8.70
N SER A 264 20.54 -2.56 9.37
CA SER A 264 21.87 -2.97 8.95
C SER A 264 21.92 -4.42 8.45
N LEU A 265 20.96 -5.26 8.85
CA LEU A 265 20.89 -6.65 8.44
C LEU A 265 19.52 -7.00 7.86
N VAL A 266 19.55 -7.66 6.72
CA VAL A 266 18.39 -8.35 6.15
C VAL A 266 18.75 -9.83 6.02
N ALA A 267 18.03 -10.70 6.73
CA ALA A 267 18.19 -12.15 6.66
C ALA A 267 17.02 -12.77 5.88
N VAL A 268 17.32 -13.61 4.94
CA VAL A 268 16.34 -14.32 4.11
C VAL A 268 16.49 -15.81 4.38
N LEU A 269 15.54 -16.37 5.13
CA LEU A 269 15.52 -17.83 5.40
C LEU A 269 14.99 -18.59 4.19
N ASP A 270 15.50 -19.79 3.96
CA ASP A 270 15.12 -20.63 2.84
C ASP A 270 15.11 -19.86 1.49
N ALA A 271 16.20 -19.16 1.21
CA ALA A 271 16.32 -18.31 0.03
C ALA A 271 16.36 -19.12 -1.28
N ASP A 272 16.68 -20.39 -1.21
CA ASP A 272 16.72 -21.34 -2.33
C ASP A 272 15.38 -21.99 -2.67
N LYS A 273 14.34 -21.74 -1.89
CA LYS A 273 12.97 -22.21 -2.19
C LYS A 273 12.33 -21.32 -3.24
N GLU A 274 12.23 -21.83 -4.46
CA GLU A 274 11.63 -21.07 -5.56
C GLU A 274 10.17 -20.67 -5.31
N GLY A 275 9.82 -19.45 -5.68
CA GLY A 275 8.48 -18.91 -5.52
C GLY A 275 8.45 -17.39 -5.65
N PHE A 276 7.25 -16.81 -5.62
CA PHE A 276 7.05 -15.37 -5.78
C PHE A 276 7.87 -14.54 -4.78
N LEU A 277 7.96 -14.97 -3.52
CA LEU A 277 8.71 -14.29 -2.46
C LEU A 277 10.23 -14.43 -2.58
N ARG A 278 10.73 -15.26 -3.47
CA ARG A 278 12.15 -15.50 -3.74
C ARG A 278 12.51 -15.25 -5.22
N SER A 279 11.67 -14.48 -5.91
CA SER A 279 11.95 -14.02 -7.28
C SER A 279 13.11 -13.02 -7.31
N LYS A 280 13.71 -12.80 -8.49
CA LYS A 280 14.75 -11.78 -8.72
C LYS A 280 14.33 -10.41 -8.18
N THR A 281 13.10 -9.99 -8.49
CA THR A 281 12.52 -8.73 -8.04
C THR A 281 12.40 -8.68 -6.52
N SER A 282 11.82 -9.73 -5.91
CA SER A 282 11.62 -9.80 -4.47
C SER A 282 12.93 -9.75 -3.69
N LEU A 283 13.92 -10.54 -4.09
CA LEU A 283 15.23 -10.55 -3.42
C LEU A 283 15.95 -9.21 -3.55
N LEU A 284 15.89 -8.56 -4.72
CA LEU A 284 16.52 -7.25 -4.93
C LEU A 284 15.86 -6.16 -4.08
N GLN A 285 14.54 -6.16 -3.97
CA GLN A 285 13.80 -5.20 -3.14
C GLN A 285 14.06 -5.40 -1.64
N VAL A 286 14.09 -6.66 -1.18
CA VAL A 286 14.44 -7.00 0.21
C VAL A 286 15.86 -6.54 0.53
N ALA A 287 16.82 -6.85 -0.33
CA ALA A 287 18.20 -6.42 -0.18
C ALA A 287 18.34 -4.89 -0.11
N GLY A 288 17.56 -4.17 -0.90
CA GLY A 288 17.51 -2.71 -0.91
C GLY A 288 17.16 -2.08 0.43
N ARG A 289 16.51 -2.82 1.36
CA ARG A 289 16.19 -2.31 2.70
C ARG A 289 17.43 -2.06 3.56
N ALA A 290 18.53 -2.81 3.37
CA ALA A 290 19.80 -2.58 4.04
C ALA A 290 20.71 -1.57 3.32
N ALA A 291 20.29 -1.01 2.20
CA ALA A 291 21.13 -0.15 1.35
C ALA A 291 21.33 1.29 1.87
N ARG A 292 20.72 1.65 3.00
CA ARG A 292 20.84 2.97 3.64
C ARG A 292 21.79 3.00 4.84
N ASN A 293 22.35 1.84 5.18
CA ASN A 293 23.35 1.68 6.20
C ASN A 293 24.72 1.38 5.56
N VAL A 294 25.78 2.02 6.05
CA VAL A 294 27.15 1.79 5.55
C VAL A 294 27.58 0.34 5.77
N GLU A 295 27.16 -0.26 6.88
CA GLU A 295 27.42 -1.66 7.27
C GLU A 295 26.31 -2.63 6.81
N GLY A 296 25.52 -2.22 5.79
CA GLY A 296 24.42 -3.02 5.27
C GLY A 296 24.86 -4.39 4.78
N LEU A 297 24.26 -5.44 5.35
CA LEU A 297 24.51 -6.85 4.99
C LEU A 297 23.18 -7.54 4.67
N VAL A 298 23.20 -8.40 3.66
CA VAL A 298 22.11 -9.32 3.33
C VAL A 298 22.64 -10.73 3.47
N ILE A 299 21.98 -11.55 4.28
CA ILE A 299 22.30 -12.97 4.40
C ILE A 299 21.20 -13.78 3.73
N LEU A 300 21.57 -14.60 2.78
CA LEU A 300 20.68 -15.54 2.12
C LEU A 300 21.00 -16.95 2.61
N TYR A 301 20.09 -17.53 3.39
CA TYR A 301 20.24 -18.93 3.82
C TYR A 301 19.66 -19.85 2.74
N GLY A 302 20.51 -20.68 2.12
CA GLY A 302 20.13 -21.59 1.05
C GLY A 302 21.25 -22.56 0.71
N ASP A 303 20.90 -23.82 0.48
CA ASP A 303 21.86 -24.87 0.14
C ASP A 303 22.19 -24.91 -1.36
N LYS A 304 21.33 -24.30 -2.18
CA LYS A 304 21.50 -24.20 -3.62
C LYS A 304 21.41 -22.75 -4.07
N ILE A 305 22.32 -22.32 -4.91
CA ILE A 305 22.27 -21.00 -5.51
C ILE A 305 21.27 -21.03 -6.67
N THR A 306 20.12 -20.37 -6.47
CA THR A 306 19.10 -20.21 -7.51
C THR A 306 19.48 -19.09 -8.50
N GLU A 307 18.81 -19.04 -9.65
CA GLU A 307 19.01 -17.96 -10.63
C GLU A 307 18.71 -16.56 -10.02
N ALA A 308 17.72 -16.49 -9.13
CA ALA A 308 17.36 -15.25 -8.45
C ALA A 308 18.45 -14.78 -7.47
N MET A 309 19.04 -15.70 -6.71
CA MET A 309 20.15 -15.41 -5.81
C MET A 309 21.41 -14.97 -6.59
N ASP A 310 21.75 -15.68 -7.65
CA ASP A 310 22.91 -15.33 -8.50
C ASP A 310 22.71 -13.95 -9.16
N TYR A 311 21.50 -13.67 -9.65
CA TYR A 311 21.16 -12.34 -10.18
C TYR A 311 21.37 -11.24 -9.13
N LEU A 312 20.85 -11.43 -7.91
CA LEU A 312 21.03 -10.46 -6.82
C LEU A 312 22.52 -10.20 -6.55
N VAL A 313 23.31 -11.25 -6.39
CA VAL A 313 24.76 -11.14 -6.11
C VAL A 313 25.48 -10.38 -7.22
N ARG A 314 25.23 -10.73 -8.48
CA ARG A 314 25.86 -10.08 -9.64
C ARG A 314 25.46 -8.61 -9.75
N GLU A 315 24.17 -8.31 -9.64
CA GLU A 315 23.67 -6.95 -9.77
C GLU A 315 24.15 -6.06 -8.62
N THR A 316 24.13 -6.55 -7.40
CA THR A 316 24.68 -5.81 -6.25
C THR A 316 26.16 -5.53 -6.40
N LYS A 317 26.95 -6.51 -6.84
CA LYS A 317 28.39 -6.32 -7.13
C LYS A 317 28.61 -5.27 -8.23
N ARG A 318 27.79 -5.29 -9.30
CA ARG A 318 27.84 -4.31 -10.38
C ARG A 318 27.61 -2.89 -9.85
N ARG A 319 26.53 -2.69 -9.10
CA ARG A 319 26.15 -1.39 -8.52
C ARG A 319 27.18 -0.89 -7.53
N ARG A 320 27.69 -1.75 -6.65
CA ARG A 320 28.76 -1.42 -5.70
C ARG A 320 30.03 -0.94 -6.41
N LYS A 321 30.42 -1.60 -7.50
CA LYS A 321 31.59 -1.21 -8.31
C LYS A 321 31.41 0.19 -8.90
N LEU A 322 30.28 0.48 -9.48
CA LEU A 322 29.95 1.79 -10.06
C LEU A 322 29.99 2.89 -8.98
N GLN A 323 29.33 2.67 -7.86
CA GLN A 323 29.30 3.62 -6.76
C GLN A 323 30.67 3.84 -6.13
N ARG A 324 31.47 2.79 -5.92
CA ARG A 324 32.85 2.92 -5.41
C ARG A 324 33.72 3.78 -6.33
N ASN A 325 33.62 3.57 -7.64
CA ASN A 325 34.36 4.35 -8.62
C ASN A 325 33.94 5.82 -8.60
N TYR A 326 32.64 6.07 -8.51
CA TYR A 326 32.10 7.41 -8.39
C TYR A 326 32.60 8.10 -7.12
N ASN A 327 32.49 7.44 -5.96
CA ASN A 327 32.95 7.95 -4.68
C ASN A 327 34.44 8.30 -4.71
N LYS A 328 35.26 7.40 -5.27
CA LYS A 328 36.69 7.63 -5.42
C LYS A 328 36.99 8.85 -6.29
N LYS A 329 36.28 8.98 -7.42
CA LYS A 329 36.47 10.09 -8.38
C LYS A 329 36.07 11.45 -7.74
N HIS A 330 35.06 11.47 -6.89
CA HIS A 330 34.51 12.71 -6.31
C HIS A 330 34.92 12.92 -4.84
N GLY A 331 35.76 12.07 -4.27
CA GLY A 331 36.20 12.19 -2.87
C GLY A 331 35.10 12.00 -1.84
N ILE A 332 34.02 11.29 -2.20
CA ILE A 332 32.84 11.12 -1.33
C ILE A 332 33.11 9.98 -0.35
N ARG A 333 32.87 10.25 0.94
CA ARG A 333 32.88 9.24 2.00
C ARG A 333 31.44 8.83 2.30
N PRO A 334 31.08 7.52 2.18
CA PRO A 334 29.75 7.05 2.54
C PRO A 334 29.43 7.36 4.01
N THR A 335 28.23 7.85 4.28
CA THR A 335 27.74 8.07 5.63
C THR A 335 26.35 7.49 5.77
N THR A 336 26.09 6.78 6.88
CA THR A 336 24.75 6.28 7.21
C THR A 336 23.78 7.45 7.34
N ILE A 337 22.58 7.30 6.82
CA ILE A 337 21.51 8.29 6.96
C ILE A 337 20.90 8.10 8.36
N TYR A 338 20.90 9.17 9.16
CA TYR A 338 20.19 9.20 10.43
C TYR A 338 19.00 10.14 10.32
N LYS A 339 17.86 9.70 10.83
CA LYS A 339 16.68 10.56 11.01
C LYS A 339 16.47 10.83 12.49
N SER A 340 16.17 12.08 12.82
CA SER A 340 15.86 12.47 14.20
C SER A 340 14.55 11.83 14.68
N MET A 341 14.37 11.76 16.00
CA MET A 341 13.12 11.25 16.58
C MET A 341 11.90 12.06 16.10
N ASP A 342 12.06 13.39 15.99
CA ASP A 342 11.00 14.28 15.51
C ASP A 342 10.63 13.99 14.06
N GLU A 343 11.61 13.74 13.17
CA GLU A 343 11.35 13.36 11.79
C GLU A 343 10.64 11.99 11.67
N ILE A 344 10.98 11.05 12.56
CA ILE A 344 10.30 9.75 12.63
C ILE A 344 8.85 9.97 13.06
N MET A 345 8.60 10.76 14.11
CA MET A 345 7.26 11.05 14.61
C MET A 345 6.41 11.75 13.57
N VAL A 346 6.92 12.79 12.91
CA VAL A 346 6.19 13.49 11.84
C VAL A 346 5.86 12.57 10.67
N SER A 347 6.82 11.76 10.22
CA SER A 347 6.60 10.84 9.07
C SER A 347 5.63 9.69 9.38
N THR A 348 5.33 9.44 10.66
CA THR A 348 4.44 8.38 11.13
C THR A 348 3.23 8.92 11.93
N ALA A 349 2.93 10.22 11.81
CA ALA A 349 1.84 10.88 12.55
C ALA A 349 0.45 10.26 12.33
N ILE A 350 0.24 9.57 11.20
CA ILE A 350 -0.99 8.82 10.91
C ILE A 350 -1.26 7.75 11.99
N ALA A 351 -0.22 7.19 12.63
CA ALA A 351 -0.40 6.22 13.71
C ALA A 351 -1.04 6.84 14.96
N ASP A 352 -0.98 8.16 15.12
CA ASP A 352 -1.55 8.87 16.27
C ASP A 352 -3.04 9.18 16.05
N SER A 353 -3.52 9.20 14.79
CA SER A 353 -4.93 9.45 14.48
C SER A 353 -5.86 8.34 14.98
N ALA A 354 -5.40 7.10 15.07
CA ALA A 354 -6.15 5.99 15.65
C ALA A 354 -6.42 6.18 17.17
N HIS A 355 -5.50 6.81 17.89
CA HIS A 355 -5.67 7.09 19.31
C HIS A 355 -6.69 8.21 19.57
N ASN A 356 -6.84 9.13 18.62
CA ASN A 356 -7.83 10.21 18.70
C ASN A 356 -9.25 9.75 18.34
N GLU A 357 -9.42 8.72 17.50
CA GLU A 357 -10.73 8.15 17.22
C GLU A 357 -11.29 7.35 18.40
N GLU A 358 -10.46 6.64 19.19
CA GLU A 358 -10.89 6.02 20.45
C GLU A 358 -11.30 7.05 21.51
N ILE A 359 -10.70 8.24 21.51
CA ILE A 359 -11.08 9.35 22.41
C ILE A 359 -12.36 10.05 21.91
N LEU A 360 -12.61 10.07 20.60
CA LEU A 360 -13.81 10.65 19.99
C LEU A 360 -15.03 9.72 20.00
N THR A 361 -14.88 8.44 20.33
CA THR A 361 -15.98 7.50 20.61
C THR A 361 -16.46 7.54 22.06
N ALA A 362 -16.00 8.48 22.89
CA ALA A 362 -16.63 8.81 24.15
C ALA A 362 -18.02 9.46 23.92
N PRO A 363 -18.97 9.30 24.83
CA PRO A 363 -20.37 8.99 24.62
C PRO A 363 -21.12 9.95 23.71
N ALA A 364 -22.00 9.39 22.88
CA ALA A 364 -22.92 10.09 22.01
C ALA A 364 -23.39 11.42 22.60
N PHE A 365 -22.91 12.53 22.04
CA PHE A 365 -23.47 13.85 22.31
C PHE A 365 -24.96 13.81 21.98
N ARG A 366 -25.82 13.79 23.00
CA ARG A 366 -27.25 13.98 22.83
C ARG A 366 -27.45 15.39 22.29
N LYS A 367 -27.89 15.49 21.08
CA LYS A 367 -28.14 16.72 20.30
C LYS A 367 -29.04 17.73 21.01
N ASP A 368 -29.75 17.29 22.04
CA ASP A 368 -30.81 18.05 22.70
C ASP A 368 -30.37 18.91 23.91
N GLN A 369 -29.06 18.95 24.22
CA GLN A 369 -28.55 19.70 25.38
C GLN A 369 -27.43 20.73 25.06
N MET A 370 -27.10 20.97 23.81
CA MET A 370 -26.12 22.01 23.46
C MET A 370 -26.76 23.38 23.35
N SER A 371 -26.30 24.33 24.15
CA SER A 371 -26.70 25.75 24.04
C SER A 371 -26.18 26.35 22.74
N ASN A 372 -26.81 27.40 22.24
CA ASN A 372 -26.32 28.13 21.06
C ASN A 372 -24.87 28.67 21.23
N LEU A 373 -24.49 28.97 22.48
CA LEU A 373 -23.13 29.42 22.84
C LEU A 373 -22.08 28.33 22.60
N ASP A 374 -22.42 27.07 22.96
CA ASP A 374 -21.47 25.94 22.76
C ASP A 374 -21.24 25.66 21.28
N ARG A 375 -22.28 25.84 20.45
CA ARG A 375 -22.18 25.69 18.99
C ARG A 375 -21.29 26.77 18.36
N GLU A 376 -21.40 28.02 18.80
CA GLU A 376 -20.54 29.11 18.31
C GLU A 376 -19.09 28.93 18.73
N MET A 377 -18.82 28.48 19.95
CA MET A 377 -17.46 28.21 20.42
C MET A 377 -16.80 27.08 19.59
N ILE A 378 -17.50 25.97 19.33
CA ILE A 378 -17.01 24.88 18.50
C ILE A 378 -16.76 25.33 17.04
N LEU A 379 -17.63 26.18 16.49
CA LEU A 379 -17.43 26.75 15.15
C LEU A 379 -16.22 27.68 15.08
N VAL A 380 -15.91 28.41 16.13
CA VAL A 380 -14.71 29.25 16.22
C VAL A 380 -13.43 28.41 16.32
N GLU A 381 -13.45 27.32 17.09
CA GLU A 381 -12.31 26.40 17.19
C GLU A 381 -12.07 25.64 15.90
N LEU A 382 -13.14 25.14 15.25
CA LEU A 382 -13.02 24.49 13.95
C LEU A 382 -12.48 25.44 12.86
N ARG A 383 -12.88 26.72 12.86
CA ARG A 383 -12.31 27.73 11.96
C ARG A 383 -10.83 28.01 12.24
N LYS A 384 -10.40 27.99 13.50
CA LYS A 384 -8.97 28.13 13.87
C LYS A 384 -8.12 26.92 13.47
N ALA A 385 -8.71 25.72 13.47
CA ALA A 385 -8.01 24.50 13.05
C ALA A 385 -7.94 24.34 11.51
N MET A 386 -8.72 25.11 10.74
CA MET A 386 -8.75 25.08 9.27
C MET A 386 -7.92 26.21 8.63
N LEU A 387 -7.34 27.10 9.42
CA LEU A 387 -6.39 28.14 9.00
C LEU A 387 -4.96 27.74 9.41
#